data_a15235ba94678017c231dc2484e80a54
#
_entry.id   a15235ba94678017c231dc2484e80a54
#
_cell.length_a   1.000
_cell.length_b   1.000
_cell.length_c   1.000
_cell.angle_alpha   90.00
_cell.angle_beta   90.00
_cell.angle_gamma   90.00
#
_symmetry.space_group_name_H-M   'P 1'
#
loop_
_entity.id
_entity.type
_entity.pdbx_description
1 polymer ?
#
loop_
_entity_poly.entity_id
_entity_poly.type
_entity_poly.pdbx_seq_one_letter_code
_entity_poly.pdbx_strand_id
1 'polypeptide(L)'
;MKNKVDELLKKMTVKEKVGQLNQCGNSIYNDDYKVGWDLLREGMIGSFLGISSVEDANELQRVAVEETRLGIPLLLGFDVIHGFRTCFPTPWSESFSWEPCLAKETAEYSSVEASLNGVNWIYAPMIDVSRDPRWGRGVEGAGEDPYLISEFAKARVEGIQGEDMSDGRHSAACAKHLSHTVRARAAGITIAYL
;
A
#
# COMPACT_ATOMS: atom_id res chain seq x y z
N MET A 1 -22.11 -1.66 -7.69
CA MET A 1 -20.78 -1.02 -7.80
C MET A 1 -20.37 -0.69 -9.25
N LYS A 2 -20.36 -1.65 -10.17
CA LYS A 2 -19.93 -1.45 -11.57
C LYS A 2 -20.60 -0.23 -12.24
N ASN A 3 -21.89 -0.02 -12.05
CA ASN A 3 -22.63 1.13 -12.62
C ASN A 3 -22.14 2.49 -12.14
N LYS A 4 -21.77 2.63 -10.84
CA LYS A 4 -21.30 3.92 -10.30
C LYS A 4 -19.93 4.31 -10.86
N VAL A 5 -19.03 3.33 -11.02
CA VAL A 5 -17.71 3.54 -11.60
C VAL A 5 -17.82 3.96 -13.08
N ASP A 6 -18.65 3.27 -13.85
CA ASP A 6 -18.86 3.58 -15.26
C ASP A 6 -19.46 4.97 -15.45
N GLU A 7 -20.40 5.38 -14.59
CA GLU A 7 -20.98 6.72 -14.61
C GLU A 7 -19.95 7.81 -14.23
N LEU A 8 -19.10 7.53 -13.25
CA LEU A 8 -18.03 8.44 -12.87
C LEU A 8 -17.01 8.61 -14.01
N LEU A 9 -16.57 7.51 -14.60
CA LEU A 9 -15.63 7.51 -15.73
C LEU A 9 -16.16 8.31 -16.93
N LYS A 10 -17.50 8.29 -17.19
CA LYS A 10 -18.10 9.11 -18.24
C LYS A 10 -18.07 10.61 -17.96
N LYS A 11 -18.08 11.00 -16.68
CA LYS A 11 -18.00 12.41 -16.25
C LYS A 11 -16.57 12.96 -16.23
N MET A 12 -15.57 12.07 -16.16
CA MET A 12 -14.16 12.43 -16.05
C MET A 12 -13.60 12.88 -17.41
N THR A 13 -12.83 13.98 -17.37
CA THR A 13 -11.94 14.36 -18.46
C THR A 13 -10.76 13.40 -18.53
N VAL A 14 -10.03 13.40 -19.67
CA VAL A 14 -8.79 12.62 -19.78
C VAL A 14 -7.76 13.06 -18.77
N LYS A 15 -7.65 14.37 -18.50
CA LYS A 15 -6.76 14.93 -17.48
C LYS A 15 -7.03 14.35 -16.10
N GLU A 16 -8.29 14.31 -15.68
CA GLU A 16 -8.70 13.75 -14.39
C GLU A 16 -8.48 12.24 -14.31
N LYS A 17 -8.70 11.50 -15.41
CA LYS A 17 -8.40 10.06 -15.46
C LYS A 17 -6.91 9.79 -15.24
N VAL A 18 -6.04 10.56 -15.89
CA VAL A 18 -4.59 10.47 -15.69
C VAL A 18 -4.22 10.90 -14.26
N GLY A 19 -4.87 11.94 -13.74
CA GLY A 19 -4.67 12.39 -12.35
C GLY A 19 -4.94 11.30 -11.32
N GLN A 20 -5.96 10.46 -11.51
CA GLN A 20 -6.24 9.34 -10.60
C GLN A 20 -5.12 8.28 -10.56
N LEU A 21 -4.27 8.22 -11.58
CA LEU A 21 -3.09 7.34 -11.61
C LEU A 21 -1.86 7.96 -10.98
N ASN A 22 -1.92 9.24 -10.62
CA ASN A 22 -0.81 9.96 -10.03
C ASN A 22 -0.77 9.76 -8.51
N GLN A 23 0.42 9.38 -8.00
CA GLN A 23 0.70 9.26 -6.58
C GLN A 23 1.74 10.31 -6.17
N CYS A 24 1.44 11.06 -5.13
CA CYS A 24 2.40 11.97 -4.51
C CYS A 24 2.97 11.36 -3.23
N GLY A 25 4.25 11.64 -2.96
CA GLY A 25 4.87 11.29 -1.69
C GLY A 25 4.54 12.31 -0.60
N ASN A 26 4.70 11.87 0.66
CA ASN A 26 4.58 12.74 1.81
C ASN A 26 5.85 13.58 2.00
N SER A 27 6.10 14.55 1.15
CA SER A 27 7.02 15.65 1.47
C SER A 27 6.27 16.86 2.02
N ILE A 28 5.35 16.61 2.97
CA ILE A 28 4.54 17.65 3.63
C ILE A 28 5.40 18.80 4.18
N TYR A 29 6.66 18.56 4.40
CA TYR A 29 7.61 19.51 5.00
C TYR A 29 8.55 20.19 3.97
N ASN A 30 8.40 19.92 2.67
CA ASN A 30 9.21 20.53 1.61
C ASN A 30 8.38 21.55 0.80
N ASP A 31 9.06 22.47 0.10
CA ASP A 31 8.43 23.48 -0.77
C ASP A 31 7.52 22.87 -1.85
N ASP A 32 7.72 21.60 -2.21
CA ASP A 32 6.86 20.82 -3.12
C ASP A 32 5.45 20.55 -2.60
N TYR A 33 5.21 20.72 -1.31
CA TYR A 33 3.89 20.53 -0.69
C TYR A 33 2.81 21.44 -1.26
N LYS A 34 3.15 22.70 -1.52
CA LYS A 34 2.20 23.66 -2.11
C LYS A 34 1.74 23.21 -3.49
N VAL A 35 2.66 22.67 -4.29
CA VAL A 35 2.34 22.11 -5.61
C VAL A 35 1.39 20.91 -5.49
N GLY A 36 1.59 20.07 -4.48
CA GLY A 36 0.72 18.92 -4.21
C GLY A 36 -0.73 19.34 -3.91
N TRP A 37 -0.95 20.37 -3.10
CA TRP A 37 -2.29 20.88 -2.80
C TRP A 37 -3.00 21.47 -4.01
N ASP A 38 -2.29 22.19 -4.86
CA ASP A 38 -2.87 22.76 -6.08
C ASP A 38 -3.27 21.66 -7.07
N LEU A 39 -2.40 20.66 -7.26
CA LEU A 39 -2.71 19.48 -8.07
C LEU A 39 -3.87 18.66 -7.52
N LEU A 40 -3.98 18.53 -6.19
CA LEU A 40 -5.10 17.85 -5.56
C LEU A 40 -6.42 18.56 -5.87
N ARG A 41 -6.50 19.87 -5.69
CA ARG A 41 -7.70 20.68 -5.99
C ARG A 41 -8.09 20.61 -7.47
N GLU A 42 -7.10 20.49 -8.36
CA GLU A 42 -7.33 20.27 -9.79
C GLU A 42 -7.78 18.83 -10.14
N GLY A 43 -7.87 17.91 -9.17
CA GLY A 43 -8.20 16.51 -9.40
C GLY A 43 -7.09 15.71 -10.10
N MET A 44 -5.84 16.14 -9.93
CA MET A 44 -4.65 15.55 -10.59
C MET A 44 -3.88 14.59 -9.70
N ILE A 45 -4.43 14.20 -8.56
CA ILE A 45 -3.85 13.23 -7.63
C ILE A 45 -4.92 12.24 -7.22
N GLY A 46 -4.61 10.94 -7.31
CA GLY A 46 -5.47 9.85 -6.86
C GLY A 46 -5.00 9.20 -5.56
N SER A 47 -3.73 9.39 -5.20
CA SER A 47 -3.16 8.76 -4.01
C SER A 47 -2.00 9.54 -3.41
N PHE A 48 -1.78 9.33 -2.10
CA PHE A 48 -0.60 9.80 -1.39
C PHE A 48 0.11 8.64 -0.69
N LEU A 49 1.45 8.67 -0.71
CA LEU A 49 2.30 7.75 0.03
C LEU A 49 2.85 8.43 1.28
N GLY A 50 2.80 7.73 2.41
CA GLY A 50 3.51 8.12 3.63
C GLY A 50 2.74 9.05 4.55
N ILE A 51 1.43 9.21 4.37
CA ILE A 51 0.57 9.91 5.32
C ILE A 51 0.39 9.04 6.56
N SER A 52 0.75 9.56 7.72
CA SER A 52 0.73 8.82 8.99
C SER A 52 0.11 9.59 10.15
N SER A 53 -0.44 10.79 9.91
CA SER A 53 -1.20 11.56 10.90
C SER A 53 -2.67 11.60 10.52
N VAL A 54 -3.52 11.51 11.53
CA VAL A 54 -4.99 11.57 11.35
C VAL A 54 -5.41 12.93 10.82
N GLU A 55 -4.77 13.98 11.30
CA GLU A 55 -5.05 15.36 10.92
C GLU A 55 -4.79 15.57 9.42
N ASP A 56 -3.62 15.14 8.94
CA ASP A 56 -3.25 15.26 7.53
C ASP A 56 -4.15 14.39 6.63
N ALA A 57 -4.44 13.15 7.07
CA ALA A 57 -5.33 12.25 6.35
C ALA A 57 -6.74 12.87 6.19
N ASN A 58 -7.30 13.41 7.26
CA ASN A 58 -8.60 14.06 7.25
C ASN A 58 -8.63 15.31 6.36
N GLU A 59 -7.60 16.14 6.43
CA GLU A 59 -7.53 17.35 5.60
C GLU A 59 -7.38 17.03 4.12
N LEU A 60 -6.54 16.05 3.76
CA LEU A 60 -6.40 15.58 2.38
C LEU A 60 -7.72 15.03 1.84
N GLN A 61 -8.42 14.21 2.62
CA GLN A 61 -9.72 13.67 2.24
C GLN A 61 -10.78 14.76 2.13
N ARG A 62 -10.80 15.71 3.06
CA ARG A 62 -11.71 16.85 3.00
C ARG A 62 -11.54 17.65 1.70
N VAL A 63 -10.30 18.02 1.37
CA VAL A 63 -10.00 18.75 0.13
C VAL A 63 -10.38 17.92 -1.10
N ALA A 64 -10.06 16.62 -1.12
CA ALA A 64 -10.40 15.74 -2.24
C ALA A 64 -11.92 15.66 -2.48
N VAL A 65 -12.71 15.55 -1.40
CA VAL A 65 -14.16 15.34 -1.49
C VAL A 65 -14.93 16.64 -1.66
N GLU A 66 -14.52 17.71 -0.96
CA GLU A 66 -15.29 18.95 -0.88
C GLU A 66 -14.81 20.02 -1.85
N GLU A 67 -13.51 20.05 -2.21
CA GLU A 67 -12.92 21.11 -3.01
C GLU A 67 -12.63 20.70 -4.47
N THR A 68 -12.77 19.41 -4.82
CA THR A 68 -12.58 18.94 -6.20
C THR A 68 -13.89 18.78 -6.95
N ARG A 69 -13.86 18.89 -8.27
CA ARG A 69 -15.07 18.84 -9.12
C ARG A 69 -15.83 17.51 -9.01
N LEU A 70 -15.12 16.40 -8.81
CA LEU A 70 -15.71 15.06 -8.82
C LEU A 70 -15.91 14.48 -7.43
N GLY A 71 -15.29 15.04 -6.40
CA GLY A 71 -15.39 14.57 -5.02
C GLY A 71 -14.90 13.15 -4.82
N ILE A 72 -13.83 12.74 -5.53
CA ILE A 72 -13.28 11.39 -5.45
C ILE A 72 -12.35 11.31 -4.25
N PRO A 73 -12.59 10.41 -3.27
CA PRO A 73 -11.68 10.22 -2.14
C PRO A 73 -10.31 9.70 -2.60
N LEU A 74 -9.28 9.99 -1.81
CA LEU A 74 -7.92 9.56 -2.05
C LEU A 74 -7.64 8.15 -1.52
N LEU A 75 -6.71 7.47 -2.19
CA LEU A 75 -5.99 6.35 -1.60
C LEU A 75 -4.80 6.89 -0.80
N LEU A 76 -4.78 6.61 0.50
CA LEU A 76 -3.69 6.99 1.40
C LEU A 76 -2.87 5.75 1.73
N GLY A 77 -1.68 5.68 1.14
CA GLY A 77 -0.84 4.50 1.14
C GLY A 77 0.29 4.56 2.17
N PHE A 78 0.60 3.38 2.75
CA PHE A 78 1.77 3.18 3.61
C PHE A 78 2.29 1.75 3.48
N ASP A 79 3.59 1.51 3.75
CA ASP A 79 4.18 0.18 3.54
C ASP A 79 3.67 -0.88 4.53
N VAL A 80 3.67 -0.61 5.82
CA VAL A 80 3.13 -1.50 6.89
C VAL A 80 3.56 -2.98 6.72
N ILE A 81 4.84 -3.23 6.39
CA ILE A 81 5.34 -4.56 6.02
C ILE A 81 5.32 -5.53 7.22
N HIS A 82 5.66 -5.03 8.41
CA HIS A 82 5.66 -5.79 9.66
C HIS A 82 5.23 -4.94 10.86
N GLY A 83 4.19 -4.17 10.69
CA GLY A 83 3.61 -3.26 11.67
C GLY A 83 3.57 -1.81 11.20
N PHE A 84 2.79 -1.00 11.88
CA PHE A 84 2.67 0.44 11.63
C PHE A 84 3.44 1.21 12.71
N ARG A 85 2.88 1.41 13.89
CA ARG A 85 3.57 1.94 15.08
C ARG A 85 4.06 0.84 15.99
N THR A 86 3.25 -0.21 16.15
CA THR A 86 3.66 -1.46 16.78
C THR A 86 4.45 -2.30 15.78
N CYS A 87 5.71 -2.62 16.10
CA CYS A 87 6.57 -3.45 15.26
C CYS A 87 6.40 -4.92 15.63
N PHE A 88 6.10 -5.73 14.61
CA PHE A 88 6.09 -7.19 14.68
C PHE A 88 7.40 -7.76 14.09
N PRO A 89 7.68 -9.07 14.24
CA PRO A 89 8.78 -9.71 13.54
C PRO A 89 8.73 -9.46 12.03
N THR A 90 9.88 -9.38 11.39
CA THR A 90 9.92 -9.26 9.92
C THR A 90 9.29 -10.48 9.27
N PRO A 91 8.73 -10.36 8.06
CA PRO A 91 8.11 -11.49 7.35
C PRO A 91 9.04 -12.70 7.21
N TRP A 92 10.34 -12.48 7.01
CA TRP A 92 11.34 -13.55 7.03
C TRP A 92 11.37 -14.28 8.38
N SER A 93 11.48 -13.55 9.49
CA SER A 93 11.50 -14.16 10.83
C SER A 93 10.20 -14.86 11.17
N GLU A 94 9.07 -14.29 10.77
CA GLU A 94 7.75 -14.86 10.99
C GLU A 94 7.57 -16.17 10.20
N SER A 95 8.13 -16.27 8.98
CA SER A 95 8.04 -17.47 8.15
C SER A 95 8.73 -18.70 8.77
N PHE A 96 9.69 -18.51 9.69
CA PHE A 96 10.33 -19.60 10.43
C PHE A 96 9.40 -20.34 11.39
N SER A 97 8.25 -19.75 11.71
CA SER A 97 7.21 -20.44 12.48
C SER A 97 6.54 -21.57 11.70
N TRP A 98 6.53 -21.51 10.36
CA TRP A 98 5.74 -22.35 9.47
C TRP A 98 4.22 -22.26 9.73
N GLU A 99 3.77 -21.21 10.39
CA GLU A 99 2.38 -20.99 10.79
C GLU A 99 1.81 -19.71 10.14
N PRO A 100 1.21 -19.80 8.94
CA PRO A 100 0.62 -18.64 8.26
C PRO A 100 -0.46 -17.91 9.07
N CYS A 101 -1.13 -18.59 10.01
CA CYS A 101 -2.13 -17.96 10.88
C CYS A 101 -1.54 -16.84 11.74
N LEU A 102 -0.29 -16.96 12.19
CA LEU A 102 0.38 -15.87 12.93
C LEU A 102 0.59 -14.64 12.05
N ALA A 103 0.95 -14.88 10.77
CA ALA A 103 1.08 -13.78 9.81
C ALA A 103 -0.26 -13.08 9.51
N LYS A 104 -1.37 -13.82 9.54
CA LYS A 104 -2.71 -13.23 9.44
C LYS A 104 -2.99 -12.32 10.63
N GLU A 105 -2.77 -12.81 11.84
CA GLU A 105 -3.01 -12.04 13.07
C GLU A 105 -2.16 -10.76 13.13
N THR A 106 -0.86 -10.85 12.90
CA THR A 106 0.02 -9.67 12.91
C THR A 106 -0.33 -8.66 11.82
N ALA A 107 -0.76 -9.13 10.65
CA ALA A 107 -1.23 -8.29 9.56
C ALA A 107 -2.56 -7.61 9.89
N GLU A 108 -3.48 -8.29 10.56
CA GLU A 108 -4.76 -7.73 11.01
C GLU A 108 -4.54 -6.60 12.03
N TYR A 109 -3.75 -6.85 13.08
CA TYR A 109 -3.43 -5.81 14.07
C TYR A 109 -2.74 -4.60 13.43
N SER A 110 -1.81 -4.85 12.51
CA SER A 110 -1.10 -3.79 11.79
C SER A 110 -2.04 -2.96 10.91
N SER A 111 -2.98 -3.63 10.23
CA SER A 111 -3.98 -2.98 9.38
C SER A 111 -4.94 -2.12 10.20
N VAL A 112 -5.44 -2.64 11.31
CA VAL A 112 -6.33 -1.88 12.22
C VAL A 112 -5.61 -0.65 12.77
N GLU A 113 -4.36 -0.79 13.22
CA GLU A 113 -3.58 0.34 13.72
C GLU A 113 -3.34 1.40 12.64
N ALA A 114 -3.01 0.98 11.42
CA ALA A 114 -2.78 1.87 10.29
C ALA A 114 -4.06 2.57 9.83
N SER A 115 -5.18 1.83 9.72
CA SER A 115 -6.46 2.38 9.28
C SER A 115 -7.01 3.44 10.22
N LEU A 116 -6.85 3.25 11.54
CA LEU A 116 -7.20 4.25 12.55
C LEU A 116 -6.35 5.52 12.46
N ASN A 117 -5.24 5.49 11.72
CA ASN A 117 -4.41 6.64 11.40
C ASN A 117 -4.61 7.17 9.96
N GLY A 118 -5.68 6.72 9.29
CA GLY A 118 -6.08 7.23 7.98
C GLY A 118 -5.51 6.45 6.78
N VAL A 119 -4.68 5.43 7.00
CA VAL A 119 -4.17 4.58 5.92
C VAL A 119 -5.28 3.65 5.43
N ASN A 120 -5.58 3.69 4.13
CA ASN A 120 -6.59 2.82 3.52
C ASN A 120 -6.02 1.92 2.41
N TRP A 121 -4.71 2.01 2.14
CA TRP A 121 -4.00 1.22 1.16
C TRP A 121 -2.61 0.81 1.69
N ILE A 122 -2.41 -0.48 1.93
CA ILE A 122 -1.18 -1.03 2.51
C ILE A 122 -0.35 -1.71 1.42
N TYR A 123 0.92 -1.29 1.25
CA TYR A 123 1.85 -1.85 0.26
C TYR A 123 2.53 -3.12 0.77
N ALA A 124 1.73 -4.07 1.15
CA ALA A 124 2.08 -5.42 1.61
C ALA A 124 0.98 -6.42 1.22
N PRO A 125 1.30 -7.72 1.15
CA PRO A 125 2.59 -8.36 1.40
C PRO A 125 3.58 -8.26 0.24
N MET A 126 4.89 -8.40 0.55
CA MET A 126 5.89 -8.68 -0.47
C MET A 126 5.87 -10.17 -0.82
N ILE A 127 5.69 -10.49 -2.10
CA ILE A 127 5.53 -11.85 -2.61
C ILE A 127 6.69 -12.33 -3.50
N ASP A 128 7.79 -11.58 -3.50
CA ASP A 128 8.99 -11.95 -4.24
C ASP A 128 9.65 -13.20 -3.67
N VAL A 129 10.13 -14.07 -4.55
CA VAL A 129 10.88 -15.27 -4.20
C VAL A 129 12.35 -14.90 -3.96
N SER A 130 12.77 -14.87 -2.70
CA SER A 130 14.14 -14.48 -2.31
C SER A 130 15.11 -15.65 -2.46
N ARG A 131 15.68 -15.84 -3.66
CA ARG A 131 16.64 -16.91 -3.97
C ARG A 131 18.09 -16.58 -3.65
N ASP A 132 18.41 -15.32 -3.43
CA ASP A 132 19.75 -14.86 -3.14
C ASP A 132 19.76 -14.09 -1.81
N PRO A 133 20.43 -14.60 -0.76
CA PRO A 133 20.47 -13.96 0.55
C PRO A 133 21.17 -12.61 0.57
N ARG A 134 21.88 -12.26 -0.51
CA ARG A 134 22.51 -10.93 -0.65
C ARG A 134 21.53 -9.85 -1.07
N TRP A 135 20.32 -10.21 -1.45
CA TRP A 135 19.29 -9.26 -1.75
C TRP A 135 18.79 -8.57 -0.48
N GLY A 136 19.04 -7.25 -0.37
CA GLY A 136 18.76 -6.49 0.85
C GLY A 136 17.29 -6.44 1.27
N ARG A 137 16.35 -6.74 0.36
CA ARG A 137 14.92 -6.79 0.66
C ARG A 137 14.39 -8.20 0.95
N GLY A 138 15.24 -9.22 0.97
CA GLY A 138 14.82 -10.58 1.31
C GLY A 138 14.06 -10.67 2.64
N VAL A 139 14.43 -9.83 3.60
CA VAL A 139 13.79 -9.78 4.94
C VAL A 139 12.32 -9.36 4.91
N GLU A 140 11.86 -8.71 3.84
CA GLU A 140 10.46 -8.27 3.68
C GLU A 140 9.54 -9.40 3.20
N GLY A 141 10.08 -10.52 2.73
CA GLY A 141 9.34 -11.67 2.21
C GLY A 141 9.45 -12.92 3.09
N ALA A 142 8.73 -13.97 2.71
CA ALA A 142 8.65 -15.22 3.47
C ALA A 142 9.70 -16.28 3.06
N GLY A 143 10.75 -15.90 2.32
CA GLY A 143 11.87 -16.78 2.00
C GLY A 143 12.00 -17.15 0.52
N GLU A 144 12.49 -18.37 0.23
CA GLU A 144 12.83 -18.83 -1.11
C GLU A 144 11.86 -19.86 -1.72
N ASP A 145 10.96 -20.41 -0.89
CA ASP A 145 9.99 -21.42 -1.33
C ASP A 145 8.69 -20.75 -1.82
N PRO A 146 8.31 -20.92 -3.11
CA PRO A 146 7.11 -20.28 -3.66
C PRO A 146 5.81 -20.72 -3.00
N TYR A 147 5.73 -21.97 -2.53
CA TYR A 147 4.53 -22.47 -1.86
C TYR A 147 4.37 -21.81 -0.50
N LEU A 148 5.41 -21.78 0.32
CA LEU A 148 5.39 -21.12 1.62
C LEU A 148 5.06 -19.64 1.49
N ILE A 149 5.70 -18.95 0.53
CA ILE A 149 5.40 -17.53 0.25
C ILE A 149 3.93 -17.34 -0.09
N SER A 150 3.35 -18.22 -0.89
CA SER A 150 1.95 -18.13 -1.30
C SER A 150 0.99 -18.26 -0.11
N GLU A 151 1.26 -19.18 0.81
CA GLU A 151 0.45 -19.38 2.01
C GLU A 151 0.55 -18.18 2.97
N PHE A 152 1.76 -17.65 3.19
CA PHE A 152 1.96 -16.45 4.00
C PHE A 152 1.36 -15.21 3.33
N ALA A 153 1.48 -15.07 2.02
CA ALA A 153 0.90 -13.96 1.27
C ALA A 153 -0.63 -13.94 1.38
N LYS A 154 -1.27 -15.10 1.20
CA LYS A 154 -2.72 -15.26 1.38
C LYS A 154 -3.15 -14.85 2.78
N ALA A 155 -2.49 -15.39 3.80
CA ALA A 155 -2.78 -15.11 5.20
C ALA A 155 -2.66 -13.61 5.52
N ARG A 156 -1.61 -12.95 5.03
CA ARG A 156 -1.42 -11.51 5.21
C ARG A 156 -2.47 -10.67 4.49
N VAL A 157 -2.84 -11.03 3.26
CA VAL A 157 -3.93 -10.33 2.54
C VAL A 157 -5.24 -10.47 3.31
N GLU A 158 -5.56 -11.67 3.79
CA GLU A 158 -6.76 -11.91 4.61
C GLU A 158 -6.73 -11.09 5.91
N GLY A 159 -5.57 -10.97 6.57
CA GLY A 159 -5.42 -10.14 7.77
C GLY A 159 -5.55 -8.64 7.48
N ILE A 160 -4.92 -8.14 6.43
CA ILE A 160 -5.00 -6.72 6.04
C ILE A 160 -6.43 -6.32 5.67
N GLN A 161 -7.11 -7.13 4.89
CA GLN A 161 -8.43 -6.79 4.32
C GLN A 161 -9.60 -7.19 5.21
N GLY A 162 -9.37 -8.10 6.18
CA GLY A 162 -10.44 -8.64 7.00
C GLY A 162 -11.53 -9.31 6.15
N GLU A 163 -12.69 -9.52 6.77
CA GLU A 163 -13.87 -10.03 6.07
C GLU A 163 -14.64 -8.93 5.34
N ASP A 164 -14.56 -7.70 5.81
CA ASP A 164 -15.27 -6.54 5.25
C ASP A 164 -14.45 -5.26 5.40
N MET A 165 -13.88 -4.77 4.30
CA MET A 165 -13.13 -3.52 4.29
C MET A 165 -14.01 -2.27 4.47
N SER A 166 -15.33 -2.39 4.46
CA SER A 166 -16.24 -1.27 4.70
C SER A 166 -16.44 -0.95 6.18
N ASP A 167 -15.86 -1.74 7.07
CA ASP A 167 -15.96 -1.57 8.53
C ASP A 167 -15.13 -0.38 9.06
N GLY A 168 -14.29 0.23 8.21
CA GLY A 168 -13.39 1.34 8.55
C GLY A 168 -12.19 0.93 9.41
N ARG A 169 -11.95 -0.36 9.61
CA ARG A 169 -10.86 -0.91 10.42
C ARG A 169 -9.81 -1.65 9.59
N HIS A 170 -10.12 -1.93 8.34
CA HIS A 170 -9.27 -2.68 7.44
C HIS A 170 -8.91 -1.83 6.21
N SER A 171 -7.83 -2.21 5.55
CA SER A 171 -7.27 -1.50 4.40
C SER A 171 -7.15 -2.41 3.19
N ALA A 172 -7.04 -1.84 2.00
CA ALA A 172 -6.74 -2.62 0.81
C ALA A 172 -5.28 -3.10 0.84
N ALA A 173 -5.07 -4.39 0.66
CA ALA A 173 -3.73 -4.97 0.50
C ALA A 173 -3.21 -4.75 -0.91
N CYS A 174 -1.90 -4.55 -1.05
CA CYS A 174 -1.20 -4.45 -2.32
C CYS A 174 -0.04 -5.46 -2.35
N ALA A 175 -0.30 -6.65 -2.87
CA ALA A 175 0.75 -7.62 -3.08
C ALA A 175 1.80 -7.07 -4.05
N LYS A 176 3.07 -7.10 -3.65
CA LYS A 176 4.19 -6.54 -4.40
C LYS A 176 5.35 -7.53 -4.46
N HIS A 177 6.14 -7.60 -5.51
CA HIS A 177 6.17 -6.79 -6.72
C HIS A 177 5.77 -7.68 -7.90
N LEU A 178 4.62 -7.49 -8.43
CA LEU A 178 4.12 -8.28 -9.55
C LEU A 178 5.10 -8.17 -10.74
N SER A 179 5.57 -9.31 -11.25
CA SER A 179 6.56 -9.45 -12.34
C SER A 179 8.03 -9.19 -11.97
N HIS A 180 8.41 -9.09 -10.71
CA HIS A 180 9.82 -8.92 -10.36
C HIS A 180 10.47 -10.18 -9.81
N THR A 181 11.46 -10.68 -10.55
CA THR A 181 12.47 -11.57 -9.99
C THR A 181 13.76 -10.77 -9.85
N VAL A 182 14.07 -10.32 -8.64
CA VAL A 182 15.34 -9.64 -8.39
C VAL A 182 16.47 -10.66 -8.36
N ARG A 183 17.45 -10.50 -9.27
CA ARG A 183 18.73 -11.21 -9.21
C ARG A 183 19.78 -10.25 -8.68
N ALA A 184 20.17 -10.39 -7.43
CA ALA A 184 21.36 -9.73 -6.93
C ALA A 184 22.61 -10.34 -7.56
N ARG A 185 23.51 -9.54 -8.13
CA ARG A 185 24.86 -9.95 -8.54
C ARG A 185 25.88 -9.31 -7.60
N ALA A 186 26.99 -10.02 -7.37
CA ALA A 186 28.01 -9.67 -6.38
C ALA A 186 28.65 -8.28 -6.50
N ALA A 187 28.42 -7.54 -7.58
CA ALA A 187 29.02 -6.23 -7.84
C ALA A 187 28.01 -5.12 -8.16
N GLY A 188 26.73 -5.35 -7.95
CA GLY A 188 25.70 -4.35 -8.19
C GLY A 188 24.30 -4.97 -8.17
N ILE A 189 23.33 -4.21 -7.72
CA ILE A 189 21.93 -4.60 -7.79
C ILE A 189 21.49 -4.43 -9.24
N THR A 190 21.32 -5.56 -9.93
CA THR A 190 20.67 -5.54 -11.25
C THR A 190 19.22 -5.91 -11.06
N ILE A 191 18.34 -4.93 -11.19
CA ILE A 191 16.91 -5.18 -11.29
C ILE A 191 16.66 -5.70 -12.71
N ALA A 192 16.41 -6.99 -12.86
CA ALA A 192 15.95 -7.52 -14.13
C ALA A 192 14.44 -7.43 -14.18
N TYR A 193 13.92 -6.59 -15.06
CA TYR A 193 12.52 -6.60 -15.46
C TYR A 193 12.35 -7.74 -16.47
N LEU A 194 11.37 -8.59 -16.26
CA LEU A 194 10.87 -9.54 -17.25
C LEU A 194 9.63 -8.97 -17.90
#